data_69eb75b37c99d333692750cec4973e8c
#
_entry.id   69eb75b37c99d333692750cec4973e8c
#
_cell.length_a   1.000
_cell.length_b   1.000
_cell.length_c   1.000
_cell.angle_alpha   90.00
_cell.angle_beta   90.00
_cell.angle_gamma   90.00
#
_symmetry.space_group_name_H-M   'P 1'
#
loop_
_entity.id
_entity.type
_entity.pdbx_description
1 polymer ?
#
loop_
_entity_poly.entity_id
_entity_poly.type
_entity_poly.pdbx_seq_one_letter_code
_entity_poly.pdbx_strand_id
1 'polypeptide(L)'
;AVSVKLLSSGSNRVITVVSVILFVLISIVIFIYLNQYYPQKQVESDEQTDEIQEEIISPEKKFELFCECYSLTEREKEVLHALLFSDKDVQDIAESLFISRAALYRHISSINQKTNTNKRVGLIQYYYAWNPVENG
;
A
#
# COMPACT_ATOMS: atom_id res chain seq x y z
N ALA A 1 -57.93 -33.55 5.54
CA ALA A 1 -57.47 -32.12 5.48
C ALA A 1 -56.40 -31.78 6.52
N VAL A 2 -56.30 -32.51 7.64
CA VAL A 2 -55.30 -32.23 8.70
C VAL A 2 -53.93 -32.79 8.35
N SER A 3 -53.84 -33.92 7.64
CA SER A 3 -52.57 -34.59 7.28
C SER A 3 -51.71 -33.78 6.30
N VAL A 4 -52.33 -33.03 5.38
CA VAL A 4 -51.62 -32.19 4.38
C VAL A 4 -50.93 -30.97 5.03
N LYS A 5 -51.55 -30.39 6.06
CA LYS A 5 -50.94 -29.26 6.81
C LYS A 5 -49.71 -29.66 7.64
N LEU A 6 -49.69 -30.87 8.18
CA LEU A 6 -48.55 -31.37 8.94
C LEU A 6 -47.32 -31.66 8.04
N LEU A 7 -47.53 -32.18 6.83
CA LEU A 7 -46.48 -32.41 5.84
C LEU A 7 -45.91 -31.09 5.30
N SER A 8 -46.74 -30.08 5.09
CA SER A 8 -46.29 -28.74 4.66
C SER A 8 -45.44 -28.01 5.72
N SER A 9 -45.77 -28.17 7.00
CA SER A 9 -45.03 -27.55 8.09
C SER A 9 -43.62 -28.16 8.30
N GLY A 10 -43.48 -29.46 8.10
CA GLY A 10 -42.21 -30.16 8.18
C GLY A 10 -41.25 -29.79 7.02
N SER A 11 -41.78 -29.70 5.81
CA SER A 11 -41.04 -29.34 4.60
C SER A 11 -40.44 -27.90 4.71
N ASN A 12 -41.22 -26.95 5.20
CA ASN A 12 -40.77 -25.57 5.36
C ASN A 12 -39.65 -25.44 6.41
N ARG A 13 -39.66 -26.21 7.48
CA ARG A 13 -38.60 -26.22 8.49
C ARG A 13 -37.32 -26.82 7.93
N VAL A 14 -37.38 -27.88 7.18
CA VAL A 14 -36.20 -28.50 6.52
C VAL A 14 -35.59 -27.54 5.52
N ILE A 15 -36.40 -26.89 4.69
CA ILE A 15 -35.92 -25.87 3.73
C ILE A 15 -35.24 -24.73 4.45
N THR A 16 -35.80 -24.22 5.54
CA THR A 16 -35.23 -23.14 6.31
C THR A 16 -33.86 -23.55 6.92
N VAL A 17 -33.76 -24.74 7.50
CA VAL A 17 -32.52 -25.25 8.07
C VAL A 17 -31.43 -25.42 7.00
N VAL A 18 -31.77 -26.00 5.86
CA VAL A 18 -30.84 -26.16 4.73
C VAL A 18 -30.38 -24.81 4.20
N SER A 19 -31.27 -23.83 4.10
CA SER A 19 -30.93 -22.47 3.66
C SER A 19 -29.96 -21.78 4.63
N VAL A 20 -30.18 -21.92 5.94
CA VAL A 20 -29.27 -21.37 6.95
C VAL A 20 -27.88 -22.01 6.88
N ILE A 21 -27.82 -23.32 6.73
CA ILE A 21 -26.55 -24.06 6.60
C ILE A 21 -25.79 -23.61 5.36
N LEU A 22 -26.47 -23.48 4.20
CA LEU A 22 -25.87 -22.97 2.97
C LEU A 22 -25.34 -21.55 3.13
N PHE A 23 -26.11 -20.69 3.80
CA PHE A 23 -25.67 -19.30 4.04
C PHE A 23 -24.42 -19.24 4.91
N VAL A 24 -24.34 -20.06 5.97
CA VAL A 24 -23.17 -20.15 6.84
C VAL A 24 -21.95 -20.67 6.06
N LEU A 25 -22.12 -21.71 5.24
CA LEU A 25 -21.02 -22.25 4.41
C LEU A 25 -20.48 -21.21 3.42
N ILE A 26 -21.39 -20.49 2.73
CA ILE A 26 -20.99 -19.41 1.82
C ILE A 26 -20.26 -18.29 2.57
N SER A 27 -20.75 -17.93 3.76
CA SER A 27 -20.10 -16.91 4.60
C SER A 27 -18.68 -17.33 5.03
N ILE A 28 -18.49 -18.60 5.37
CA ILE A 28 -17.17 -19.14 5.73
C ILE A 28 -16.23 -19.14 4.51
N VAL A 29 -16.71 -19.53 3.34
CA VAL A 29 -15.91 -19.50 2.10
C VAL A 29 -15.49 -18.09 1.75
N ILE A 30 -16.42 -17.13 1.82
CA ILE A 30 -16.12 -15.70 1.59
C ILE A 30 -15.11 -15.20 2.62
N PHE A 31 -15.27 -15.54 3.89
CA PHE A 31 -14.35 -15.15 4.96
C PHE A 31 -12.95 -15.71 4.72
N ILE A 32 -12.82 -16.99 4.35
CA ILE A 32 -11.52 -17.62 4.02
C ILE A 32 -10.92 -16.92 2.78
N TYR A 33 -11.73 -16.66 1.74
CA TYR A 33 -11.28 -16.00 0.52
C TYR A 33 -10.78 -14.59 0.81
N LEU A 34 -11.53 -13.81 1.59
CA LEU A 34 -11.10 -12.45 1.99
C LEU A 34 -9.86 -12.50 2.87
N ASN A 35 -9.76 -13.45 3.80
CA ASN A 35 -8.58 -13.57 4.65
C ASN A 35 -7.32 -14.01 3.87
N GLN A 36 -7.49 -14.80 2.80
CA GLN A 36 -6.39 -15.20 1.93
C GLN A 36 -5.99 -14.11 0.94
N TYR A 37 -6.96 -13.28 0.52
CA TYR A 37 -6.72 -12.17 -0.42
C TYR A 37 -6.22 -10.90 0.27
N TYR A 38 -6.63 -10.68 1.54
CA TYR A 38 -6.16 -9.59 2.38
C TYR A 38 -5.36 -10.14 3.57
N PRO A 39 -4.07 -10.48 3.40
CA PRO A 39 -3.24 -10.84 4.53
C PRO A 39 -3.21 -9.67 5.51
N GLN A 40 -3.83 -9.85 6.67
CA GLN A 40 -3.78 -8.90 7.76
C GLN A 40 -2.32 -8.70 8.16
N LYS A 41 -1.80 -7.48 8.00
CA LYS A 41 -0.58 -7.06 8.64
C LYS A 41 -0.82 -7.11 10.15
N GLN A 42 -0.54 -8.23 10.78
CA GLN A 42 -0.43 -8.28 12.23
C GLN A 42 0.90 -7.67 12.63
N VAL A 43 0.79 -6.57 13.37
CA VAL A 43 1.87 -6.06 14.20
C VAL A 43 1.98 -7.04 15.36
N GLU A 44 2.95 -7.93 15.34
CA GLU A 44 3.28 -8.74 16.50
C GLU A 44 4.76 -8.60 16.79
N SER A 45 5.02 -8.16 18.00
CA SER A 45 6.32 -7.99 18.63
C SER A 45 6.95 -9.34 18.96
N ASP A 46 8.26 -9.39 18.75
CA ASP A 46 9.27 -10.24 19.39
C ASP A 46 9.09 -11.76 19.41
N GLU A 47 9.83 -12.45 18.53
CA GLU A 47 10.77 -13.49 18.96
C GLU A 47 11.74 -13.86 17.81
N GLN A 48 13.02 -13.93 18.19
CA GLN A 48 14.15 -14.26 17.34
C GLN A 48 14.03 -15.65 16.75
N THR A 49 14.13 -15.76 15.41
CA THR A 49 14.68 -16.96 14.77
C THR A 49 15.40 -16.51 13.50
N ASP A 50 16.70 -16.78 13.44
CA ASP A 50 17.58 -16.59 12.30
C ASP A 50 17.07 -17.41 11.10
N GLU A 51 16.30 -16.81 10.22
CA GLU A 51 16.13 -17.22 8.83
C GLU A 51 16.24 -15.96 7.97
N ILE A 52 16.94 -16.07 6.87
CA ILE A 52 17.21 -15.04 5.88
C ILE A 52 15.87 -14.37 5.49
N GLN A 53 15.48 -13.37 6.27
CA GLN A 53 14.35 -12.50 5.93
C GLN A 53 14.88 -11.52 4.88
N GLU A 54 14.34 -11.59 3.67
CA GLU A 54 14.24 -10.36 2.86
C GLU A 54 13.53 -9.33 3.76
N GLU A 55 14.33 -8.48 4.38
CA GLU A 55 13.85 -7.40 5.22
C GLU A 55 12.94 -6.53 4.36
N ILE A 56 11.63 -6.68 4.54
CA ILE A 56 10.65 -5.82 3.87
C ILE A 56 10.87 -4.41 4.43
N ILE A 57 11.75 -3.69 3.75
CA ILE A 57 12.09 -2.30 4.11
C ILE A 57 10.82 -1.47 4.04
N SER A 58 10.46 -0.82 5.15
CA SER A 58 9.29 0.04 5.18
C SER A 58 9.43 1.17 4.15
N PRO A 59 8.33 1.68 3.59
CA PRO A 59 8.38 2.79 2.63
C PRO A 59 9.14 4.01 3.17
N GLU A 60 9.00 4.30 4.46
CA GLU A 60 9.69 5.40 5.15
C GLU A 60 11.20 5.14 5.18
N LYS A 61 11.59 3.93 5.53
CA LYS A 61 13.00 3.54 5.57
C LYS A 61 13.64 3.55 4.19
N LYS A 62 12.90 3.09 3.17
CA LYS A 62 13.34 3.19 1.78
C LYS A 62 13.58 4.64 1.37
N PHE A 63 12.68 5.56 1.75
CA PHE A 63 12.81 6.98 1.44
C PHE A 63 14.04 7.61 2.09
N GLU A 64 14.27 7.32 3.38
CA GLU A 64 15.46 7.80 4.09
C GLU A 64 16.74 7.31 3.43
N LEU A 65 16.86 6.01 3.16
CA LEU A 65 18.03 5.41 2.52
C LEU A 65 18.28 5.99 1.11
N PHE A 66 17.23 6.23 0.34
CA PHE A 66 17.34 6.90 -0.95
C PHE A 66 17.90 8.32 -0.80
N CYS A 67 17.34 9.10 0.14
CA CYS A 67 17.80 10.46 0.40
C CYS A 67 19.26 10.52 0.87
N GLU A 68 19.70 9.58 1.69
CA GLU A 68 21.08 9.46 2.14
C GLU A 68 22.01 9.05 1.00
N CYS A 69 21.64 8.04 0.22
CA CYS A 69 22.42 7.54 -0.91
C CYS A 69 22.77 8.65 -1.91
N TYR A 70 21.81 9.53 -2.20
CA TYR A 70 21.98 10.63 -3.14
C TYR A 70 22.33 11.98 -2.48
N SER A 71 22.59 11.98 -1.17
CA SER A 71 22.95 13.19 -0.40
C SER A 71 21.97 14.35 -0.65
N LEU A 72 20.67 14.07 -0.55
CA LEU A 72 19.63 15.08 -0.74
C LEU A 72 19.58 16.05 0.46
N THR A 73 19.49 17.33 0.17
CA THR A 73 19.27 18.35 1.20
C THR A 73 17.87 18.25 1.79
N GLU A 74 17.62 18.83 2.96
CA GLU A 74 16.29 18.82 3.60
C GLU A 74 15.19 19.38 2.68
N ARG A 75 15.47 20.44 1.94
CA ARG A 75 14.52 21.01 0.96
C ARG A 75 14.28 20.07 -0.23
N GLU A 76 15.29 19.38 -0.69
CA GLU A 76 15.13 18.38 -1.74
C GLU A 76 14.34 17.15 -1.26
N LYS A 77 14.51 16.75 -0.01
CA LYS A 77 13.71 15.68 0.62
C LYS A 77 12.24 16.07 0.70
N GLU A 78 11.92 17.30 1.16
CA GLU A 78 10.54 17.81 1.19
C GLU A 78 9.90 17.81 -0.20
N VAL A 79 10.63 18.29 -1.21
CA VAL A 79 10.17 18.31 -2.59
C VAL A 79 9.96 16.89 -3.12
N LEU A 80 10.92 15.99 -2.93
CA LEU A 80 10.82 14.61 -3.37
C LEU A 80 9.64 13.89 -2.70
N HIS A 81 9.48 14.08 -1.39
CA HIS A 81 8.36 13.51 -0.64
C HIS A 81 7.00 13.97 -1.20
N ALA A 82 6.86 15.27 -1.45
CA ALA A 82 5.64 15.81 -2.05
C ALA A 82 5.38 15.27 -3.47
N LEU A 83 6.44 15.04 -4.26
CA LEU A 83 6.32 14.47 -5.61
C LEU A 83 5.90 12.98 -5.61
N LEU A 84 6.32 12.22 -4.61
CA LEU A 84 6.08 10.78 -4.52
C LEU A 84 4.74 10.42 -3.86
N PHE A 85 4.36 11.15 -2.82
CA PHE A 85 3.29 10.77 -1.91
C PHE A 85 2.06 11.70 -1.95
N SER A 86 2.05 12.72 -2.83
CA SER A 86 0.86 13.53 -3.04
C SER A 86 0.34 13.41 -4.47
N ASP A 87 -0.98 13.39 -4.60
CA ASP A 87 -1.67 13.39 -5.89
C ASP A 87 -1.83 14.80 -6.49
N LYS A 88 -1.12 15.78 -5.91
CA LYS A 88 -1.20 17.20 -6.28
C LYS A 88 -0.43 17.48 -7.57
N ASP A 89 -0.88 18.49 -8.30
CA ASP A 89 -0.11 19.01 -9.41
C ASP A 89 1.10 19.85 -8.94
N VAL A 90 1.94 20.27 -9.90
CA VAL A 90 3.17 21.01 -9.60
C VAL A 90 2.87 22.37 -8.96
N GLN A 91 1.75 23.00 -9.30
CA GLN A 91 1.35 24.27 -8.74
C GLN A 91 0.97 24.11 -7.26
N ASP A 92 0.12 23.13 -6.96
CA ASP A 92 -0.36 22.84 -5.61
C ASP A 92 0.76 22.37 -4.68
N ILE A 93 1.72 21.60 -5.22
CA ILE A 93 2.93 21.21 -4.48
C ILE A 93 3.75 22.46 -4.11
N ALA A 94 4.01 23.36 -5.07
CA ALA A 94 4.77 24.57 -4.82
C ALA A 94 4.08 25.44 -3.74
N GLU A 95 2.78 25.60 -3.83
CA GLU A 95 1.99 26.34 -2.83
C GLU A 95 2.03 25.66 -1.46
N SER A 96 1.90 24.34 -1.38
CA SER A 96 1.97 23.60 -0.12
C SER A 96 3.33 23.67 0.57
N LEU A 97 4.40 23.83 -0.20
CA LEU A 97 5.77 23.99 0.29
C LEU A 97 6.17 25.46 0.47
N PHE A 98 5.27 26.42 0.22
CA PHE A 98 5.51 27.85 0.30
C PHE A 98 6.68 28.34 -0.57
N ILE A 99 6.80 27.78 -1.78
CA ILE A 99 7.82 28.15 -2.77
C ILE A 99 7.19 28.47 -4.12
N SER A 100 7.95 29.19 -4.97
CA SER A 100 7.51 29.43 -6.34
C SER A 100 7.66 28.16 -7.20
N ARG A 101 6.86 28.06 -8.27
CA ARG A 101 7.03 26.99 -9.28
C ARG A 101 8.45 26.92 -9.82
N ALA A 102 9.07 28.07 -10.07
CA ALA A 102 10.44 28.14 -10.56
C ALA A 102 11.44 27.57 -9.55
N ALA A 103 11.23 27.79 -8.24
CA ALA A 103 12.04 27.21 -7.19
C ALA A 103 11.82 25.70 -7.11
N LEU A 104 10.57 25.22 -7.20
CA LEU A 104 10.25 23.80 -7.24
C LEU A 104 10.97 23.09 -8.40
N TYR A 105 10.91 23.64 -9.60
CA TYR A 105 11.62 23.04 -10.75
C TYR A 105 13.14 23.03 -10.58
N ARG A 106 13.73 24.04 -9.91
CA ARG A 106 15.16 24.03 -9.57
C ARG A 106 15.51 22.88 -8.64
N HIS A 107 14.70 22.63 -7.60
CA HIS A 107 14.91 21.48 -6.71
C HIS A 107 14.76 20.16 -7.47
N ILE A 108 13.73 19.99 -8.31
CA ILE A 108 13.58 18.79 -9.16
C ILE A 108 14.81 18.60 -10.06
N SER A 109 15.31 19.67 -10.68
CA SER A 109 16.50 19.62 -11.53
C SER A 109 17.75 19.19 -10.73
N SER A 110 17.92 19.71 -9.52
CA SER A 110 19.01 19.32 -8.63
C SER A 110 18.94 17.86 -8.23
N ILE A 111 17.76 17.36 -7.86
CA ILE A 111 17.56 15.95 -7.53
C ILE A 111 17.85 15.07 -8.76
N ASN A 112 17.35 15.46 -9.95
CA ASN A 112 17.63 14.74 -11.19
C ASN A 112 19.13 14.64 -11.50
N GLN A 113 19.89 15.70 -11.23
CA GLN A 113 21.35 15.68 -11.41
C GLN A 113 22.02 14.68 -10.44
N LYS A 114 21.60 14.68 -9.18
CA LYS A 114 22.15 13.78 -8.15
C LYS A 114 21.79 12.31 -8.41
N THR A 115 20.59 12.04 -8.91
CA THR A 115 20.11 10.67 -9.19
C THR A 115 20.38 10.21 -10.62
N ASN A 116 21.00 11.05 -11.43
CA ASN A 116 21.21 10.81 -12.87
C ASN A 116 19.91 10.45 -13.62
N THR A 117 18.83 11.11 -13.25
CA THR A 117 17.51 10.94 -13.89
C THR A 117 17.15 12.15 -14.74
N ASN A 118 16.08 12.03 -15.51
CA ASN A 118 15.61 13.12 -16.35
C ASN A 118 14.09 13.31 -16.16
N LYS A 119 13.69 14.55 -16.00
CA LYS A 119 12.29 14.96 -15.78
C LYS A 119 11.68 14.39 -14.48
N ARG A 120 10.55 14.96 -14.05
CA ARG A 120 9.77 14.51 -12.89
C ARG A 120 9.38 13.04 -12.97
N VAL A 121 8.89 12.61 -14.14
CA VAL A 121 8.40 11.24 -14.32
C VAL A 121 9.54 10.22 -14.20
N GLY A 122 10.70 10.52 -14.81
CA GLY A 122 11.88 9.65 -14.72
C GLY A 122 12.38 9.51 -13.29
N LEU A 123 12.37 10.59 -12.49
CA LEU A 123 12.74 10.56 -11.08
C LEU A 123 11.80 9.68 -10.26
N ILE A 124 10.49 9.81 -10.46
CA ILE A 124 9.48 9.01 -9.76
C ILE A 124 9.63 7.53 -10.11
N GLN A 125 9.75 7.20 -11.40
CA GLN A 125 9.95 5.82 -11.85
C GLN A 125 11.24 5.22 -11.28
N TYR A 126 12.31 6.00 -11.27
CA TYR A 126 13.59 5.58 -10.71
C TYR A 126 13.50 5.27 -9.21
N TYR A 127 12.84 6.13 -8.43
CA TYR A 127 12.63 5.89 -6.99
C TYR A 127 11.88 4.58 -6.72
N TYR A 128 10.80 4.31 -7.48
CA TYR A 128 10.03 3.08 -7.28
C TYR A 128 10.81 1.83 -7.70
N ALA A 129 11.63 1.92 -8.73
CA ALA A 129 12.50 0.83 -9.20
C ALA A 129 13.76 0.65 -8.32
N TRP A 130 14.15 1.68 -7.56
CA TRP A 130 15.36 1.64 -6.75
C TRP A 130 15.24 0.66 -5.60
N ASN A 131 16.27 -0.21 -5.44
CA ASN A 131 16.35 -1.20 -4.38
C ASN A 131 17.57 -0.91 -3.49
N PRO A 132 17.38 -0.63 -2.19
CA PRO A 132 18.50 -0.33 -1.28
C PRO A 132 19.48 -1.50 -1.09
N VAL A 133 19.05 -2.74 -1.32
CA VAL A 133 19.91 -3.93 -1.20
C VAL A 133 20.91 -4.03 -2.35
N GLU A 134 20.54 -3.54 -3.54
CA GLU A 134 21.40 -3.63 -4.72
C GLU A 134 22.25 -2.37 -4.98
N ASN A 135 21.83 -1.22 -4.42
CA ASN A 135 22.38 0.09 -4.75
C ASN A 135 22.94 0.84 -3.53
N GLY A 136 23.05 0.16 -2.38
CA GLY A 136 23.61 0.70 -1.15
C GLY A 136 25.10 0.46 -0.99
#